data_a4b4799801bf03954fe8e538b66f9ea3
#
_entry.id   a4b4799801bf03954fe8e538b66f9ea3
#
_cell.length_a   1.000
_cell.length_b   1.000
_cell.length_c   1.000
_cell.angle_alpha   90.00
_cell.angle_beta   90.00
_cell.angle_gamma   90.00
#
_symmetry.space_group_name_H-M   'P 1'
#
loop_
_entity.id
_entity.type
_entity.pdbx_description
1 polymer ?
#
loop_
_entity_poly.entity_id
_entity_poly.type
_entity_poly.pdbx_seq_one_letter_code
_entity_poly.pdbx_strand_id
1 'polypeptide(L)'
;MYYINLLFVFFLFQTGYSITLNNLRGSNTPDVVNELDVEKYLGNWYQIYGAPTNVIFQGYGECLTAEYGLLDNGDVSVLNSQINSDYELEQISGYAYYTNTSEPGKLSVHLDGVPVDSPYWVVKLGEELNGQYQYSIISVPSGVSLWVLARNIEDFYDKYDEEVKEYLNENSFKYEMIIQDDSCEYYFTSSEAKYNSELVC
;
A
#
# COMPACT_ATOMS: atom_id res chain seq x y z
N MET A 1 -17.37 -19.72 -3.51
CA MET A 1 -17.39 -19.31 -2.10
C MET A 1 -16.19 -19.97 -1.43
N TYR A 2 -15.02 -19.39 -1.63
CA TYR A 2 -13.78 -19.84 -0.99
C TYR A 2 -13.46 -18.86 0.13
N TYR A 3 -13.72 -19.28 1.38
CA TYR A 3 -13.19 -18.58 2.54
C TYR A 3 -11.66 -18.69 2.49
N ILE A 4 -10.99 -17.58 2.22
CA ILE A 4 -9.55 -17.48 2.43
C ILE A 4 -9.30 -17.85 3.87
N ASN A 5 -8.47 -18.90 4.08
CA ASN A 5 -8.09 -19.38 5.40
C ASN A 5 -7.21 -18.32 6.10
N LEU A 6 -7.83 -17.26 6.59
CA LEU A 6 -7.20 -16.24 7.46
C LEU A 6 -6.68 -16.85 8.79
N LEU A 7 -6.95 -18.14 9.02
CA LEU A 7 -6.55 -18.85 10.26
C LEU A 7 -5.06 -19.25 10.31
N PHE A 8 -4.33 -19.15 9.20
CA PHE A 8 -2.92 -19.59 9.20
C PHE A 8 -1.93 -18.55 9.75
N VAL A 9 -2.31 -17.27 9.76
CA VAL A 9 -1.45 -16.19 10.30
C VAL A 9 -1.45 -16.17 11.83
N PHE A 10 -2.51 -16.68 12.47
CA PHE A 10 -2.63 -16.68 13.95
C PHE A 10 -1.79 -17.76 14.66
N PHE A 11 -1.37 -18.83 13.96
CA PHE A 11 -0.67 -19.94 14.61
C PHE A 11 0.85 -19.76 14.74
N LEU A 12 1.45 -18.82 14.04
CA LEU A 12 2.90 -18.57 14.12
C LEU A 12 3.32 -17.71 15.31
N PHE A 13 2.38 -17.08 16.01
CA PHE A 13 2.67 -16.24 17.18
C PHE A 13 2.60 -16.98 18.52
N GLN A 14 2.06 -18.21 18.58
CA GLN A 14 1.88 -18.95 19.84
C GLN A 14 2.87 -20.10 20.07
N THR A 15 3.62 -20.52 19.09
CA THR A 15 4.72 -21.46 19.32
C THR A 15 6.01 -20.66 19.34
N GLY A 16 6.69 -20.64 20.48
CA GLY A 16 7.93 -19.89 20.75
C GLY A 16 9.13 -20.22 19.84
N TYR A 17 8.92 -20.28 18.55
CA TYR A 17 9.94 -20.17 17.54
C TYR A 17 10.21 -18.69 17.33
N SER A 18 11.15 -18.14 18.11
CA SER A 18 11.89 -16.96 17.67
C SER A 18 12.61 -17.33 16.38
N ILE A 19 11.92 -17.26 15.26
CA ILE A 19 12.60 -17.06 13.98
C ILE A 19 13.17 -15.65 14.12
N THR A 20 14.48 -15.59 14.31
CA THR A 20 15.21 -14.33 14.30
C THR A 20 15.10 -13.79 12.88
N LEU A 21 14.10 -12.95 12.62
CA LEU A 21 13.92 -12.18 11.38
C LEU A 21 15.11 -11.24 11.09
N ASN A 22 16.08 -11.20 11.99
CA ASN A 22 17.32 -10.42 11.90
C ASN A 22 18.22 -10.77 10.72
N ASN A 23 17.89 -11.80 9.93
CA ASN A 23 18.69 -12.18 8.76
C ASN A 23 18.06 -11.80 7.40
N LEU A 24 16.86 -11.19 7.38
CA LEU A 24 16.21 -10.81 6.13
C LEU A 24 16.51 -9.37 5.70
N ARG A 25 16.95 -8.54 6.62
CA ARG A 25 17.50 -7.20 6.39
C ARG A 25 18.50 -6.88 7.49
N GLY A 26 19.58 -6.13 7.19
CA GLY A 26 20.40 -5.50 8.23
C GLY A 26 19.51 -4.81 9.26
N SER A 27 19.86 -4.88 10.52
CA SER A 27 19.03 -4.60 11.71
C SER A 27 18.48 -3.15 11.85
N ASN A 28 18.40 -2.38 10.79
CA ASN A 28 17.99 -0.98 10.86
C ASN A 28 16.52 -0.84 10.46
N THR A 29 15.70 -0.45 11.42
CA THR A 29 14.36 0.09 11.20
C THR A 29 14.45 1.24 10.19
N PRO A 30 13.62 1.29 9.14
CA PRO A 30 13.69 2.36 8.17
C PRO A 30 13.35 3.70 8.82
N ASP A 31 14.11 4.75 8.46
CA ASP A 31 13.76 6.11 8.81
C ASP A 31 12.47 6.50 8.10
N VAL A 32 11.68 7.34 8.76
CA VAL A 32 10.44 7.89 8.22
C VAL A 32 10.62 9.36 7.85
N VAL A 33 9.73 9.87 7.00
CA VAL A 33 9.71 11.30 6.70
C VAL A 33 9.39 12.12 7.95
N ASN A 34 10.05 13.28 8.07
CA ASN A 34 9.85 14.18 9.18
C ASN A 34 8.62 15.09 9.02
N GLU A 35 8.10 15.17 7.79
CA GLU A 35 6.94 15.97 7.43
C GLU A 35 6.04 15.15 6.50
N LEU A 36 4.74 15.19 6.74
CA LEU A 36 3.71 14.61 5.89
C LEU A 36 2.50 15.53 5.91
N ASP A 37 2.27 16.21 4.82
CA ASP A 37 1.06 16.98 4.58
C ASP A 37 -0.01 16.03 4.02
N VAL A 38 -1.00 15.69 4.86
CA VAL A 38 -2.04 14.73 4.49
C VAL A 38 -2.85 15.24 3.31
N GLU A 39 -3.15 16.54 3.21
CA GLU A 39 -3.94 17.07 2.10
C GLU A 39 -3.26 16.83 0.75
N LYS A 40 -1.92 16.88 0.70
CA LYS A 40 -1.12 16.58 -0.48
C LYS A 40 -1.01 15.07 -0.77
N TYR A 41 -1.38 14.25 0.21
CA TYR A 41 -1.33 12.78 0.11
C TYR A 41 -2.66 12.18 -0.34
N LEU A 42 -3.79 12.91 -0.21
CA LEU A 42 -5.13 12.45 -0.59
C LEU A 42 -5.26 12.16 -2.08
N GLY A 43 -6.32 11.39 -2.44
CA GLY A 43 -6.68 11.01 -3.80
C GLY A 43 -6.08 9.69 -4.24
N ASN A 44 -6.04 9.46 -5.54
CA ASN A 44 -5.69 8.17 -6.14
C ASN A 44 -4.18 7.96 -6.28
N TRP A 45 -3.77 6.69 -6.08
CA TRP A 45 -2.42 6.22 -6.23
C TRP A 45 -2.40 4.87 -6.94
N TYR A 46 -1.39 4.65 -7.79
CA TYR A 46 -1.09 3.36 -8.42
C TYR A 46 0.09 2.71 -7.69
N GLN A 47 -0.02 1.43 -7.35
CA GLN A 47 1.09 0.70 -6.77
C GLN A 47 2.02 0.20 -7.88
N ILE A 48 3.25 0.69 -7.91
CA ILE A 48 4.26 0.39 -8.94
C ILE A 48 5.15 -0.78 -8.52
N TYR A 49 5.61 -0.77 -7.27
CA TYR A 49 6.41 -1.85 -6.69
C TYR A 49 5.82 -2.31 -5.37
N GLY A 50 6.03 -3.58 -5.05
CA GLY A 50 5.68 -4.18 -3.77
C GLY A 50 6.74 -5.17 -3.30
N ALA A 51 6.85 -5.41 -2.00
CA ALA A 51 7.69 -6.50 -1.50
C ALA A 51 7.07 -7.86 -1.89
N PRO A 52 7.89 -8.87 -2.25
CA PRO A 52 7.40 -10.24 -2.50
C PRO A 52 6.60 -10.82 -1.33
N THR A 53 6.89 -10.38 -0.11
CA THR A 53 6.19 -10.79 1.12
C THR A 53 4.77 -10.25 1.21
N ASN A 54 4.42 -9.20 0.47
CA ASN A 54 3.09 -8.59 0.52
C ASN A 54 1.99 -9.57 0.06
N VAL A 55 2.34 -10.53 -0.80
CA VAL A 55 1.40 -11.57 -1.28
C VAL A 55 0.73 -12.35 -0.14
N ILE A 56 1.38 -12.46 1.03
CA ILE A 56 0.85 -13.21 2.18
C ILE A 56 -0.47 -12.63 2.70
N PHE A 57 -0.65 -11.30 2.60
CA PHE A 57 -1.84 -10.59 3.09
C PHE A 57 -2.60 -9.81 2.01
N GLN A 58 -1.94 -9.46 0.91
CA GLN A 58 -2.53 -8.71 -0.20
C GLN A 58 -3.05 -9.66 -1.31
N GLY A 59 -2.57 -10.92 -1.33
CA GLY A 59 -2.86 -11.87 -2.41
C GLY A 59 -2.06 -11.57 -3.67
N TYR A 60 -2.37 -12.33 -4.72
CA TYR A 60 -1.84 -12.10 -6.06
C TYR A 60 -2.87 -11.28 -6.83
N GLY A 61 -2.56 -10.02 -7.06
CA GLY A 61 -3.40 -9.11 -7.82
C GLY A 61 -2.59 -8.27 -8.79
N GLU A 62 -3.28 -7.75 -9.78
CA GLU A 62 -2.78 -6.79 -10.76
C GLU A 62 -3.59 -5.49 -10.62
N CYS A 63 -3.15 -4.41 -11.25
CA CYS A 63 -3.87 -3.15 -11.23
C CYS A 63 -4.13 -2.63 -9.80
N LEU A 64 -3.16 -2.74 -8.92
CA LEU A 64 -3.33 -2.32 -7.54
C LEU A 64 -3.39 -0.81 -7.41
N THR A 65 -4.46 -0.32 -6.77
CA THR A 65 -4.66 1.10 -6.50
C THR A 65 -5.00 1.34 -5.03
N ALA A 66 -4.74 2.56 -4.58
CA ALA A 66 -5.21 3.06 -3.29
C ALA A 66 -5.86 4.43 -3.48
N GLU A 67 -7.01 4.64 -2.87
CA GLU A 67 -7.67 5.93 -2.80
C GLU A 67 -7.72 6.39 -1.34
N TYR A 68 -7.26 7.62 -1.10
CA TYR A 68 -7.23 8.23 0.23
C TYR A 68 -8.12 9.46 0.27
N GLY A 69 -8.97 9.55 1.27
CA GLY A 69 -9.85 10.70 1.55
C GLY A 69 -9.68 11.20 2.98
N LEU A 70 -10.11 12.42 3.26
CA LEU A 70 -10.10 12.97 4.61
C LEU A 70 -11.44 12.69 5.31
N LEU A 71 -11.40 12.12 6.50
CA LEU A 71 -12.57 11.91 7.36
C LEU A 71 -12.81 13.10 8.29
N ASP A 72 -14.04 13.27 8.76
CA ASP A 72 -14.44 14.39 9.64
C ASP A 72 -13.67 14.42 10.97
N ASN A 73 -13.17 13.27 11.42
CA ASN A 73 -12.37 13.15 12.65
C ASN A 73 -10.87 13.42 12.42
N GLY A 74 -10.45 13.71 11.20
CA GLY A 74 -9.07 13.97 10.82
C GLY A 74 -8.26 12.72 10.42
N ASP A 75 -8.84 11.52 10.50
CA ASP A 75 -8.25 10.31 9.96
C ASP A 75 -8.33 10.29 8.43
N VAL A 76 -7.61 9.39 7.80
CA VAL A 76 -7.57 9.22 6.35
C VAL A 76 -8.37 7.98 5.97
N SER A 77 -9.44 8.13 5.20
CA SER A 77 -10.13 6.97 4.62
C SER A 77 -9.23 6.26 3.62
N VAL A 78 -9.32 4.94 3.58
CA VAL A 78 -8.53 4.07 2.71
C VAL A 78 -9.47 3.19 1.92
N LEU A 79 -9.32 3.17 0.60
CA LEU A 79 -9.90 2.17 -0.28
C LEU A 79 -8.79 1.59 -1.15
N ASN A 80 -8.44 0.34 -0.89
CA ASN A 80 -7.50 -0.40 -1.72
C ASN A 80 -8.27 -1.29 -2.69
N SER A 81 -7.84 -1.31 -3.95
CA SER A 81 -8.46 -2.09 -5.02
C SER A 81 -7.41 -2.87 -5.79
N GLN A 82 -7.79 -4.05 -6.27
CA GLN A 82 -6.96 -4.86 -7.17
C GLN A 82 -7.84 -5.71 -8.07
N ILE A 83 -7.28 -6.18 -9.17
CA ILE A 83 -7.87 -7.23 -10.01
C ILE A 83 -7.24 -8.55 -9.61
N ASN A 84 -8.06 -9.51 -9.18
CA ASN A 84 -7.57 -10.82 -8.75
C ASN A 84 -7.29 -11.77 -9.94
N SER A 85 -6.80 -12.97 -9.66
CA SER A 85 -6.48 -13.98 -10.68
C SER A 85 -7.69 -14.49 -11.50
N ASP A 86 -8.90 -14.24 -11.02
CA ASP A 86 -10.14 -14.59 -11.70
C ASP A 86 -10.70 -13.40 -12.51
N TYR A 87 -9.91 -12.32 -12.64
CA TYR A 87 -10.24 -11.06 -13.31
C TYR A 87 -11.45 -10.34 -12.67
N GLU A 88 -11.61 -10.48 -11.37
CA GLU A 88 -12.63 -9.80 -10.60
C GLU A 88 -12.03 -8.67 -9.79
N LEU A 89 -12.77 -7.55 -9.66
CA LEU A 89 -12.38 -6.45 -8.80
C LEU A 89 -12.54 -6.87 -7.33
N GLU A 90 -11.46 -6.76 -6.58
CA GLU A 90 -11.44 -6.91 -5.12
C GLU A 90 -11.14 -5.56 -4.48
N GLN A 91 -11.89 -5.22 -3.44
CA GLN A 91 -11.72 -3.98 -2.71
C GLN A 91 -11.75 -4.23 -1.20
N ILE A 92 -10.96 -3.45 -0.48
CA ILE A 92 -10.97 -3.42 0.97
C ILE A 92 -10.92 -1.97 1.45
N SER A 93 -11.87 -1.62 2.32
CA SER A 93 -11.97 -0.29 2.92
C SER A 93 -11.33 -0.27 4.31
N GLY A 94 -11.04 0.93 4.78
CA GLY A 94 -10.53 1.15 6.11
C GLY A 94 -10.19 2.60 6.36
N TYR A 95 -9.31 2.83 7.32
CA TYR A 95 -8.79 4.15 7.64
C TYR A 95 -7.37 4.10 8.18
N ALA A 96 -6.61 5.17 7.96
CA ALA A 96 -5.29 5.37 8.55
C ALA A 96 -5.34 6.53 9.55
N TYR A 97 -4.59 6.40 10.62
CA TYR A 97 -4.57 7.36 11.71
C TYR A 97 -3.17 7.51 12.30
N TYR A 98 -2.90 8.66 12.92
CA TYR A 98 -1.66 8.91 13.62
C TYR A 98 -1.64 8.24 14.99
N THR A 99 -0.63 7.42 15.24
CA THR A 99 -0.35 6.89 16.59
C THR A 99 0.36 7.90 17.46
N ASN A 100 1.12 8.80 16.84
CA ASN A 100 1.85 9.89 17.49
C ASN A 100 2.02 11.04 16.50
N THR A 101 1.37 12.16 16.76
CA THR A 101 1.42 13.36 15.90
C THR A 101 2.79 14.03 15.83
N SER A 102 3.73 13.70 16.73
CA SER A 102 5.11 14.18 16.64
C SER A 102 5.98 13.38 15.65
N GLU A 103 5.46 12.30 15.10
CA GLU A 103 6.12 11.45 14.11
C GLU A 103 5.21 11.30 12.86
N PRO A 104 5.06 12.34 12.04
CA PRO A 104 4.05 12.40 10.99
C PRO A 104 4.21 11.31 9.91
N GLY A 105 5.40 10.76 9.71
CA GLY A 105 5.62 9.63 8.81
C GLY A 105 5.14 8.29 9.36
N LYS A 106 4.67 8.21 10.62
CA LYS A 106 4.25 6.95 11.25
C LYS A 106 2.73 6.93 11.50
N LEU A 107 2.03 6.25 10.62
CA LEU A 107 0.60 5.98 10.77
C LEU A 107 0.37 4.51 11.09
N SER A 108 -0.84 4.19 11.53
CA SER A 108 -1.42 2.85 11.53
C SER A 108 -2.59 2.81 10.57
N VAL A 109 -2.80 1.66 9.93
CA VAL A 109 -3.95 1.42 9.07
C VAL A 109 -4.81 0.30 9.64
N HIS A 110 -6.09 0.58 9.76
CA HIS A 110 -7.15 -0.38 10.03
C HIS A 110 -7.83 -0.74 8.71
N LEU A 111 -8.00 -2.03 8.43
CA LEU A 111 -8.75 -2.50 7.26
C LEU A 111 -9.94 -3.34 7.71
N ASP A 112 -11.08 -3.15 7.08
CA ASP A 112 -12.32 -3.82 7.42
C ASP A 112 -12.18 -5.35 7.32
N GLY A 113 -12.57 -6.04 8.38
CA GLY A 113 -12.44 -7.51 8.46
C GLY A 113 -11.05 -8.00 8.82
N VAL A 114 -10.05 -7.14 8.95
CA VAL A 114 -8.71 -7.49 9.43
C VAL A 114 -8.63 -7.20 10.94
N PRO A 115 -8.33 -8.22 11.78
CA PRO A 115 -8.48 -8.06 13.24
C PRO A 115 -7.39 -7.22 13.92
N VAL A 116 -6.32 -6.87 13.21
CA VAL A 116 -5.16 -6.16 13.78
C VAL A 116 -4.75 -5.04 12.86
N ASP A 117 -4.58 -3.86 13.41
CA ASP A 117 -4.06 -2.70 12.69
C ASP A 117 -2.60 -2.91 12.30
N SER A 118 -2.23 -2.43 11.14
CA SER A 118 -0.88 -2.57 10.59
C SER A 118 -0.14 -1.24 10.58
N PRO A 119 1.17 -1.23 10.88
CA PRO A 119 1.99 -0.04 10.69
C PRO A 119 1.99 0.40 9.22
N TYR A 120 1.87 1.70 9.00
CA TYR A 120 1.97 2.37 7.70
C TYR A 120 2.99 3.50 7.81
N TRP A 121 4.25 3.18 7.50
CA TRP A 121 5.36 4.11 7.66
C TRP A 121 5.76 4.70 6.33
N VAL A 122 5.55 5.99 6.16
CA VAL A 122 6.01 6.74 4.98
C VAL A 122 7.50 7.00 5.13
N VAL A 123 8.31 6.31 4.34
CA VAL A 123 9.79 6.34 4.44
C VAL A 123 10.43 7.29 3.43
N LYS A 124 9.74 7.58 2.32
CA LYS A 124 10.17 8.58 1.33
C LYS A 124 8.96 9.15 0.61
N LEU A 125 9.05 10.43 0.28
CA LEU A 125 8.09 11.14 -0.58
C LEU A 125 8.83 11.70 -1.79
N GLY A 126 8.15 11.68 -2.93
CA GLY A 126 8.60 12.37 -4.14
C GLY A 126 8.38 13.88 -4.06
N GLU A 127 8.82 14.56 -5.11
CA GLU A 127 8.58 15.99 -5.25
C GLU A 127 7.09 16.34 -5.19
N GLU A 128 6.80 17.56 -4.81
CA GLU A 128 5.47 18.13 -4.85
C GLU A 128 5.23 18.84 -6.18
N LEU A 129 4.23 18.41 -6.94
CA LEU A 129 3.75 19.08 -8.12
C LEU A 129 2.25 19.35 -8.01
N ASN A 130 1.81 20.56 -8.32
CA ASN A 130 0.39 20.94 -8.28
C ASN A 130 -0.30 20.68 -6.94
N GLY A 131 0.44 20.78 -5.83
CA GLY A 131 -0.07 20.55 -4.48
C GLY A 131 -0.21 19.08 -4.10
N GLN A 132 0.44 18.15 -4.81
CA GLN A 132 0.44 16.73 -4.51
C GLN A 132 1.83 16.12 -4.61
N TYR A 133 2.16 15.20 -3.69
CA TYR A 133 3.34 14.36 -3.82
C TYR A 133 3.21 13.44 -5.01
N GLN A 134 4.28 13.24 -5.79
CA GLN A 134 4.23 12.49 -7.04
C GLN A 134 4.46 10.99 -6.85
N TYR A 135 5.24 10.61 -5.85
CA TYR A 135 5.36 9.21 -5.40
C TYR A 135 5.49 9.13 -3.88
N SER A 136 5.27 7.95 -3.35
CA SER A 136 5.45 7.62 -1.93
C SER A 136 6.02 6.22 -1.79
N ILE A 137 6.96 6.05 -0.86
CA ILE A 137 7.48 4.75 -0.46
C ILE A 137 7.03 4.49 0.96
N ILE A 138 6.33 3.37 1.15
CA ILE A 138 5.76 2.96 2.43
C ILE A 138 6.40 1.65 2.85
N SER A 139 6.65 1.51 4.15
CA SER A 139 7.13 0.26 4.72
C SER A 139 6.56 0.03 6.13
N VAL A 140 7.01 -1.03 6.76
CA VAL A 140 6.73 -1.37 8.17
C VAL A 140 8.03 -1.30 8.98
N PRO A 141 7.98 -1.27 10.33
CA PRO A 141 9.18 -1.18 11.19
C PRO A 141 10.27 -2.19 10.89
N SER A 142 9.91 -3.40 10.46
CA SER A 142 10.85 -4.46 10.11
C SER A 142 11.46 -4.34 8.71
N GLY A 143 10.92 -3.47 7.85
CA GLY A 143 11.31 -3.34 6.45
C GLY A 143 10.98 -4.53 5.55
N VAL A 144 10.20 -5.51 6.03
CA VAL A 144 9.86 -6.72 5.25
C VAL A 144 8.75 -6.50 4.24
N SER A 145 7.91 -5.50 4.46
CA SER A 145 6.84 -5.09 3.54
C SER A 145 7.18 -3.74 2.94
N LEU A 146 6.81 -3.56 1.70
CA LEU A 146 7.09 -2.37 0.92
C LEU A 146 5.95 -2.11 -0.06
N TRP A 147 5.58 -0.85 -0.20
CA TRP A 147 4.72 -0.35 -1.25
C TRP A 147 5.35 0.90 -1.85
N VAL A 148 5.45 0.96 -3.16
CA VAL A 148 5.81 2.17 -3.91
C VAL A 148 4.58 2.59 -4.68
N LEU A 149 4.07 3.76 -4.33
CA LEU A 149 2.88 4.36 -4.91
C LEU A 149 3.27 5.54 -5.80
N ALA A 150 2.58 5.73 -6.91
CA ALA A 150 2.75 6.85 -7.81
C ALA A 150 1.41 7.45 -8.25
N ARG A 151 1.42 8.75 -8.58
CA ARG A 151 0.24 9.45 -9.11
C ARG A 151 -0.04 9.14 -10.57
N ASN A 152 1.00 8.98 -11.33
CA ASN A 152 0.94 8.68 -12.75
C ASN A 152 2.02 7.65 -13.10
N ILE A 153 1.64 6.61 -13.80
CA ILE A 153 2.50 5.46 -14.11
C ILE A 153 3.60 5.84 -15.11
N GLU A 154 3.23 6.55 -16.18
CA GLU A 154 4.15 6.96 -17.23
C GLU A 154 5.18 7.96 -16.69
N ASP A 155 4.70 9.02 -16.00
CA ASP A 155 5.58 10.00 -15.34
C ASP A 155 6.52 9.36 -14.32
N PHE A 156 6.05 8.32 -13.61
CA PHE A 156 6.87 7.61 -12.64
C PHE A 156 8.06 6.93 -13.33
N TYR A 157 7.81 6.16 -14.37
CA TYR A 157 8.87 5.45 -15.09
C TYR A 157 9.83 6.41 -15.80
N ASP A 158 9.32 7.52 -16.31
CA ASP A 158 10.13 8.51 -17.03
C ASP A 158 11.00 9.38 -16.11
N LYS A 159 10.54 9.67 -14.88
CA LYS A 159 11.16 10.71 -14.05
C LYS A 159 11.71 10.21 -12.72
N TYR A 160 11.08 9.20 -12.10
CA TYR A 160 11.34 8.84 -10.70
C TYR A 160 11.85 7.42 -10.51
N ASP A 161 11.69 6.54 -11.48
CA ASP A 161 11.98 5.12 -11.37
C ASP A 161 13.45 4.83 -10.96
N GLU A 162 14.40 5.52 -11.59
CA GLU A 162 15.82 5.34 -11.30
C GLU A 162 16.14 5.76 -9.86
N GLU A 163 15.68 6.94 -9.43
CA GLU A 163 15.86 7.44 -8.07
C GLU A 163 15.22 6.52 -7.03
N VAL A 164 14.02 6.03 -7.31
CA VAL A 164 13.31 5.12 -6.41
C VAL A 164 14.05 3.79 -6.28
N LYS A 165 14.50 3.20 -7.38
CA LYS A 165 15.29 1.94 -7.36
C LYS A 165 16.61 2.10 -6.64
N GLU A 166 17.30 3.23 -6.80
CA GLU A 166 18.51 3.54 -6.06
C GLU A 166 18.23 3.56 -4.56
N TYR A 167 17.21 4.31 -4.12
CA TYR A 167 16.78 4.35 -2.72
C TYR A 167 16.43 2.96 -2.16
N LEU A 168 15.68 2.16 -2.91
CA LEU A 168 15.29 0.81 -2.48
C LEU A 168 16.52 -0.10 -2.30
N ASN A 169 17.47 -0.02 -3.22
CA ASN A 169 18.71 -0.82 -3.18
C ASN A 169 19.62 -0.39 -2.02
N GLU A 170 19.83 0.91 -1.82
CA GLU A 170 20.63 1.46 -0.72
C GLU A 170 20.06 1.06 0.65
N ASN A 171 18.75 1.02 0.78
CA ASN A 171 18.05 0.60 1.98
C ASN A 171 17.77 -0.90 2.05
N SER A 172 18.30 -1.69 1.12
CA SER A 172 18.17 -3.15 1.07
C SER A 172 16.73 -3.66 1.02
N PHE A 173 15.80 -2.88 0.50
CA PHE A 173 14.43 -3.33 0.26
C PHE A 173 14.41 -4.37 -0.87
N LYS A 174 13.58 -5.40 -0.71
CA LYS A 174 13.24 -6.34 -1.77
C LYS A 174 11.94 -5.90 -2.41
N TYR A 175 11.92 -5.86 -3.73
CA TYR A 175 10.75 -5.41 -4.48
C TYR A 175 10.57 -6.19 -5.78
N GLU A 176 9.31 -6.24 -6.21
CA GLU A 176 8.86 -6.76 -7.50
C GLU A 176 7.95 -5.71 -8.14
N MET A 177 7.90 -5.71 -9.46
CA MET A 177 7.02 -4.82 -10.21
C MET A 177 5.59 -5.33 -10.13
N ILE A 178 4.64 -4.42 -9.92
CA ILE A 178 3.21 -4.70 -10.00
C ILE A 178 2.74 -4.42 -11.43
N ILE A 179 1.94 -5.31 -11.99
CA ILE A 179 1.39 -5.14 -13.33
C ILE A 179 0.36 -4.00 -13.27
N GLN A 180 0.65 -2.96 -14.07
CA GLN A 180 -0.19 -1.79 -14.27
C GLN A 180 -0.17 -1.48 -15.76
N ASP A 181 -1.06 -2.08 -16.53
CA ASP A 181 -1.13 -1.91 -17.98
C ASP A 181 -2.50 -1.34 -18.43
N ASP A 182 -2.69 -1.18 -19.73
CA ASP A 182 -3.90 -0.60 -20.30
C ASP A 182 -5.17 -1.39 -19.97
N SER A 183 -5.06 -2.67 -19.58
CA SER A 183 -6.21 -3.48 -19.16
C SER A 183 -6.77 -3.02 -17.83
N CYS A 184 -5.97 -2.38 -16.98
CA CYS A 184 -6.40 -1.90 -15.67
C CYS A 184 -7.53 -0.88 -15.77
N GLU A 185 -7.47 0.05 -16.72
CA GLU A 185 -8.54 1.04 -16.95
C GLU A 185 -9.86 0.34 -17.33
N TYR A 186 -9.78 -0.67 -18.19
CA TYR A 186 -10.96 -1.44 -18.59
C TYR A 186 -11.64 -2.13 -17.41
N TYR A 187 -10.87 -2.77 -16.52
CA TYR A 187 -11.42 -3.48 -15.38
C TYR A 187 -12.09 -2.55 -14.39
N PHE A 188 -11.47 -1.41 -14.08
CA PHE A 188 -12.07 -0.42 -13.15
C PHE A 188 -13.35 0.18 -13.72
N THR A 189 -13.35 0.61 -14.98
CA THR A 189 -14.52 1.22 -15.61
C THR A 189 -15.66 0.23 -15.82
N SER A 190 -15.38 -1.02 -16.15
CA SER A 190 -16.39 -2.05 -16.33
C SER A 190 -17.05 -2.49 -15.02
N SER A 191 -16.28 -2.49 -13.92
CA SER A 191 -16.82 -2.82 -12.59
C SER A 191 -17.64 -1.68 -11.98
N GLU A 192 -17.27 -0.43 -12.18
CA GLU A 192 -18.09 0.73 -11.83
C GLU A 192 -19.43 0.73 -12.57
N ALA A 193 -19.43 0.37 -13.85
CA ALA A 193 -20.65 0.24 -14.63
C ALA A 193 -21.56 -0.89 -14.10
N LYS A 194 -20.97 -2.00 -13.65
CA LYS A 194 -21.72 -3.13 -13.06
C LYS A 194 -22.28 -2.77 -11.68
N TYR A 195 -21.48 -2.13 -10.84
CA TYR A 195 -21.90 -1.65 -9.51
C TYR A 195 -23.05 -0.65 -9.61
N ASN A 196 -22.94 0.34 -10.50
CA ASN A 196 -23.98 1.34 -10.72
C ASN A 196 -25.27 0.73 -11.32
N SER A 197 -25.19 -0.37 -12.07
CA SER A 197 -26.36 -1.07 -12.61
C SER A 197 -27.13 -1.88 -11.54
N GLU A 198 -26.47 -2.33 -10.48
CA GLU A 198 -27.08 -3.04 -9.34
C GLU A 198 -27.76 -2.09 -8.33
N LEU A 199 -27.36 -0.82 -8.30
CA LEU A 199 -27.98 0.20 -7.43
C LEU A 199 -29.27 0.83 -8.03
N VAL A 200 -29.61 0.54 -9.28
CA VAL A 200 -30.78 1.11 -10.00
C VAL A 200 -31.95 0.12 -10.10
N CYS A 201 -31.89 -1.07 -9.47
CA CYS A 201 -32.97 -2.05 -9.44
C CYS A 201 -33.72 -2.04 -8.09
#